data_22f0d1be6bb44cd6d5eadd8b0e65039c
#
_entry.id   22f0d1be6bb44cd6d5eadd8b0e65039c
#
_cell.length_a   1.000
_cell.length_b   1.000
_cell.length_c   1.000
_cell.angle_alpha   90.00
_cell.angle_beta   90.00
_cell.angle_gamma   90.00
#
_symmetry.space_group_name_H-M   'P 1'
#
loop_
_entity.id
_entity.type
_entity.pdbx_description
1 polymer ?
#
loop_
_entity_poly.entity_id
_entity_poly.type
_entity_poly.pdbx_seq_one_letter_code
_entity_poly.pdbx_strand_id
1 'polypeptide(L)'
;MSVLYEQSAVLVRPAVTTDRYGNKKYDYGPAATRTAVDQLNIQPDGDSEEETSGKQIAVTTWLLISAPGTMPDFRATDRLEYDGMELEVIGRVGRWPVPTSIRHIQAQLKEVD
;
A
#
# COMPACT_ATOMS: atom_id res chain seq x y z
N MET A 1 -13.47 -20.24 -2.36
CA MET A 1 -12.30 -19.35 -2.44
C MET A 1 -12.39 -18.54 -3.73
N SER A 2 -12.20 -17.26 -3.68
CA SER A 2 -12.26 -16.42 -4.88
C SER A 2 -10.89 -16.38 -5.56
N VAL A 3 -10.86 -16.71 -6.86
CA VAL A 3 -9.62 -16.60 -7.65
C VAL A 3 -9.15 -15.16 -7.83
N LEU A 4 -10.03 -14.17 -7.56
CA LEU A 4 -9.70 -12.75 -7.67
C LEU A 4 -8.86 -12.25 -6.50
N TYR A 5 -8.84 -12.97 -5.37
CA TYR A 5 -8.21 -12.51 -4.14
C TYR A 5 -7.22 -13.56 -3.62
N GLU A 6 -6.35 -14.03 -4.50
CA GLU A 6 -5.38 -15.08 -4.18
C GLU A 6 -3.98 -14.55 -3.94
N GLN A 7 -3.77 -13.26 -4.05
CA GLN A 7 -2.45 -12.68 -3.91
C GLN A 7 -2.15 -12.36 -2.45
N SER A 8 -0.89 -12.43 -2.11
CA SER A 8 -0.40 -12.06 -0.79
C SER A 8 0.76 -11.08 -0.93
N ALA A 9 0.99 -10.33 0.12
CA ALA A 9 2.06 -9.36 0.17
C ALA A 9 2.52 -9.17 1.61
N VAL A 10 3.61 -8.46 1.81
CA VAL A 10 4.09 -8.12 3.14
C VAL A 10 3.82 -6.66 3.41
N LEU A 11 3.03 -6.40 4.45
CA LEU A 11 2.77 -5.05 4.93
C LEU A 11 3.94 -4.59 5.78
N VAL A 12 4.54 -3.46 5.41
CA VAL A 12 5.68 -2.89 6.11
C VAL A 12 5.20 -1.65 6.86
N ARG A 13 5.15 -1.76 8.18
CA ARG A 13 4.78 -0.63 9.04
C ARG A 13 6.04 0.00 9.59
N PRO A 14 6.28 1.29 9.28
CA PRO A 14 7.52 1.93 9.70
C PRO A 14 7.59 2.12 11.20
N ALA A 15 8.80 2.08 11.73
CA ALA A 15 9.06 2.59 13.05
C ALA A 15 9.03 4.12 12.98
N VAL A 16 8.38 4.75 13.94
CA VAL A 16 8.25 6.21 13.98
C VAL A 16 9.12 6.76 15.08
N THR A 17 10.01 7.68 14.74
CA THR A 17 10.79 8.42 15.71
C THR A 17 10.46 9.90 15.58
N THR A 18 10.56 10.61 16.70
CA THR A 18 10.32 12.06 16.73
C THR A 18 11.63 12.74 17.11
N ASP A 19 12.05 13.71 16.31
CA ASP A 19 13.25 14.47 16.63
C ASP A 19 12.96 15.52 17.71
N ARG A 20 13.97 16.23 18.14
CA ARG A 20 13.84 17.23 19.19
C ARG A 20 12.98 18.45 18.80
N TYR A 21 12.69 18.60 17.50
CA TYR A 21 11.83 19.67 16.98
C TYR A 21 10.39 19.20 16.75
N GLY A 22 10.07 17.96 17.13
CA GLY A 22 8.73 17.40 16.94
C GLY A 22 8.45 16.82 15.58
N ASN A 23 9.46 16.75 14.70
CA ASN A 23 9.30 16.17 13.37
C ASN A 23 9.34 14.65 13.44
N LYS A 24 8.38 14.00 12.74
CA LYS A 24 8.32 12.55 12.68
C LYS A 24 9.21 12.03 11.56
N LYS A 25 9.94 10.96 11.88
CA LYS A 25 10.71 10.20 10.90
C LYS A 25 10.17 8.79 10.81
N TYR A 26 10.01 8.29 9.59
CA TYR A 26 9.52 6.94 9.32
C TYR A 26 10.68 6.08 8.83
N ASP A 27 10.93 4.98 9.55
CA ASP A 27 12.00 4.04 9.22
C ASP A 27 11.38 2.75 8.70
N TYR A 28 11.60 2.47 7.42
CA TYR A 28 11.12 1.26 6.74
C TYR A 28 12.17 0.16 6.68
N GLY A 29 13.28 0.34 7.34
CA GLY A 29 14.38 -0.62 7.39
C GLY A 29 14.16 -1.71 8.44
N PRO A 30 15.25 -2.19 9.07
CA PRO A 30 15.13 -3.31 10.01
C PRO A 30 14.24 -3.04 11.22
N ALA A 31 14.02 -1.78 11.58
CA ALA A 31 13.15 -1.41 12.71
C ALA A 31 11.67 -1.49 12.36
N ALA A 32 11.31 -1.58 11.09
CA ALA A 32 9.92 -1.68 10.67
C ALA A 32 9.34 -3.04 10.99
N THR A 33 8.03 -3.06 11.25
CA THR A 33 7.29 -4.31 11.47
C THR A 33 6.78 -4.84 10.14
N ARG A 34 7.05 -6.11 9.84
CA ARG A 34 6.61 -6.77 8.61
C ARG A 34 5.58 -7.83 8.94
N THR A 35 4.44 -7.75 8.27
CA THR A 35 3.31 -8.67 8.50
C THR A 35 2.83 -9.20 7.16
N ALA A 36 2.72 -10.50 7.03
CA ALA A 36 2.16 -11.12 5.83
C ALA A 36 0.65 -10.88 5.81
N VAL A 37 0.14 -10.48 4.65
CA VAL A 37 -1.29 -10.26 4.41
C VAL A 37 -1.68 -11.03 3.16
N ASP A 38 -2.75 -11.80 3.25
CA ASP A 38 -3.26 -12.58 2.13
C ASP A 38 -4.65 -12.09 1.70
N GLN A 39 -5.27 -12.81 0.78
CA GLN A 39 -6.60 -12.48 0.25
C GLN A 39 -6.67 -11.07 -0.33
N LEU A 40 -5.69 -10.73 -1.15
CA LEU A 40 -5.59 -9.44 -1.81
C LEU A 40 -5.74 -9.59 -3.31
N ASN A 41 -6.25 -8.53 -3.94
CA ASN A 41 -6.17 -8.35 -5.38
C ASN A 41 -5.27 -7.14 -5.63
N ILE A 42 -4.14 -7.38 -6.30
CA ILE A 42 -3.19 -6.33 -6.63
C ILE A 42 -2.99 -6.37 -8.14
N GLN A 43 -3.30 -5.27 -8.81
CA GLN A 43 -3.25 -5.22 -10.26
C GLN A 43 -2.78 -3.85 -10.73
N PRO A 44 -2.15 -3.78 -11.91
CA PRO A 44 -1.86 -2.47 -12.51
C PRO A 44 -3.17 -1.71 -12.73
N ASP A 45 -3.17 -0.42 -12.39
CA ASP A 45 -4.35 0.44 -12.47
C ASP A 45 -4.14 1.57 -13.48
N GLY A 46 -3.13 1.45 -14.33
CA GLY A 46 -2.82 2.44 -15.32
C GLY A 46 -1.47 3.09 -15.12
N ASP A 47 -1.11 3.93 -16.07
CA ASP A 47 0.12 4.69 -16.02
C ASP A 47 -0.20 6.16 -15.87
N SER A 48 0.61 6.85 -15.09
CA SER A 48 0.59 8.30 -15.03
C SER A 48 1.94 8.83 -15.48
N GLU A 49 1.96 10.09 -15.92
CA GLU A 49 3.19 10.75 -16.29
C GLU A 49 3.53 11.81 -15.26
N GLU A 50 4.78 11.79 -14.80
CA GLU A 50 5.29 12.80 -13.90
C GLU A 50 6.39 13.58 -14.62
N GLU A 51 6.36 14.90 -14.49
CA GLU A 51 7.40 15.76 -15.03
C GLU A 51 8.43 16.00 -13.93
N THR A 52 9.66 15.54 -14.17
CA THR A 52 10.78 15.74 -13.24
C THR A 52 11.96 16.25 -14.03
N SER A 53 12.48 17.41 -13.64
CA SER A 53 13.64 18.04 -14.29
C SER A 53 13.46 18.19 -15.81
N GLY A 54 12.25 18.53 -16.25
CA GLY A 54 11.95 18.72 -17.67
C GLY A 54 11.73 17.43 -18.44
N LYS A 55 11.68 16.29 -17.78
CA LYS A 55 11.41 15.00 -18.41
C LYS A 55 10.10 14.45 -17.91
N GLN A 56 9.32 13.87 -18.82
CA GLN A 56 8.15 13.11 -18.45
C GLN A 56 8.55 11.67 -18.18
N ILE A 57 8.18 11.18 -17.01
CA ILE A 57 8.45 9.81 -16.59
C ILE A 57 7.11 9.11 -16.41
N ALA A 58 6.93 7.99 -17.12
CA ALA A 58 5.75 7.16 -16.94
C ALA A 58 5.83 6.42 -15.61
N VAL A 59 4.79 6.53 -14.78
CA VAL A 59 4.70 5.85 -13.50
C VAL A 59 3.52 4.90 -13.53
N THR A 60 3.78 3.62 -13.31
CA THR A 60 2.72 2.63 -13.19
C THR A 60 2.11 2.71 -11.81
N THR A 61 0.80 2.87 -11.76
CA THR A 61 0.06 2.78 -10.50
C THR A 61 -0.56 1.41 -10.36
N TRP A 62 -0.74 1.00 -9.11
CA TRP A 62 -1.29 -0.30 -8.76
C TRP A 62 -2.53 -0.11 -7.91
N LEU A 63 -3.52 -0.96 -8.07
CA LEU A 63 -4.72 -0.97 -7.24
C LEU A 63 -4.70 -2.20 -6.34
N LEU A 64 -4.82 -1.96 -5.04
CA LEU A 64 -4.95 -3.03 -4.05
C LEU A 64 -6.38 -3.03 -3.53
N ILE A 65 -7.01 -4.19 -3.55
CA ILE A 65 -8.35 -4.40 -2.99
C ILE A 65 -8.28 -5.62 -2.09
N SER A 66 -8.77 -5.51 -0.85
CA SER A 66 -8.89 -6.68 0.02
C SER A 66 -10.15 -7.48 -0.31
N ALA A 67 -10.12 -8.78 -0.04
CA ALA A 67 -11.27 -9.65 -0.29
C ALA A 67 -12.50 -9.19 0.50
N PRO A 68 -13.72 -9.37 -0.05
CA PRO A 68 -14.93 -9.04 0.68
C PRO A 68 -14.96 -9.73 2.04
N GLY A 69 -15.30 -8.98 3.07
CA GLY A 69 -15.30 -9.46 4.44
C GLY A 69 -13.98 -9.26 5.19
N THR A 70 -12.94 -8.76 4.50
CA THR A 70 -11.64 -8.51 5.12
C THR A 70 -11.31 -7.03 5.10
N MET A 71 -10.75 -6.53 6.20
CA MET A 71 -10.25 -5.16 6.31
C MET A 71 -8.91 -5.17 7.02
N PRO A 72 -7.82 -5.52 6.34
CA PRO A 72 -6.51 -5.44 6.97
C PRO A 72 -6.21 -4.01 7.41
N ASP A 73 -5.47 -3.86 8.51
CA ASP A 73 -5.10 -2.55 9.04
C ASP A 73 -3.94 -1.97 8.23
N PHE A 74 -4.27 -1.47 7.04
CA PHE A 74 -3.31 -0.85 6.14
C PHE A 74 -3.47 0.67 6.20
N ARG A 75 -2.38 1.37 6.44
CA ARG A 75 -2.37 2.83 6.64
C ARG A 75 -1.62 3.52 5.52
N ALA A 76 -1.94 4.80 5.31
CA ALA A 76 -1.31 5.59 4.26
C ALA A 76 0.21 5.71 4.42
N THR A 77 0.74 5.56 5.62
CA THR A 77 2.17 5.59 5.90
C THR A 77 2.85 4.23 5.77
N ASP A 78 2.06 3.16 5.60
CA ASP A 78 2.62 1.82 5.41
C ASP A 78 3.13 1.65 3.98
N ARG A 79 4.02 0.68 3.80
CA ARG A 79 4.45 0.22 2.48
C ARG A 79 4.09 -1.23 2.30
N LEU A 80 4.14 -1.70 1.08
CA LEU A 80 3.82 -3.07 0.72
C LEU A 80 4.97 -3.66 -0.07
N GLU A 81 5.44 -4.83 0.34
CA GLU A 81 6.39 -5.61 -0.45
C GLU A 81 5.61 -6.65 -1.25
N TYR A 82 5.63 -6.53 -2.56
CA TYR A 82 4.89 -7.39 -3.46
C TYR A 82 5.71 -7.65 -4.72
N ASP A 83 5.86 -8.93 -5.07
CA ASP A 83 6.54 -9.37 -6.31
C ASP A 83 7.92 -8.72 -6.49
N GLY A 84 8.68 -8.63 -5.41
CA GLY A 84 10.02 -8.05 -5.44
C GLY A 84 10.04 -6.52 -5.47
N MET A 85 8.88 -5.89 -5.44
CA MET A 85 8.76 -4.43 -5.43
C MET A 85 8.38 -3.93 -4.04
N GLU A 86 8.82 -2.72 -3.72
CA GLU A 86 8.33 -1.99 -2.56
C GLU A 86 7.39 -0.90 -3.06
N LEU A 87 6.14 -0.95 -2.60
CA LEU A 87 5.08 -0.04 -3.03
C LEU A 87 4.67 0.87 -1.89
N GLU A 88 4.37 2.13 -2.21
CA GLU A 88 3.86 3.10 -1.24
C GLU A 88 2.47 3.57 -1.64
N VAL A 89 1.68 4.01 -0.66
CA VAL A 89 0.31 4.46 -0.88
C VAL A 89 0.30 5.85 -1.50
N ILE A 90 -0.53 6.01 -2.54
CA ILE A 90 -0.83 7.31 -3.13
C ILE A 90 -2.14 7.79 -2.52
N GLY A 91 -2.11 8.92 -1.80
CA GLY A 91 -3.31 9.46 -1.20
C GLY A 91 -3.74 8.72 0.05
N ARG A 92 -4.97 8.25 0.07
CA ARG A 92 -5.57 7.60 1.22
C ARG A 92 -5.90 6.15 0.96
N VAL A 93 -5.95 5.38 2.04
CA VAL A 93 -6.53 4.05 2.00
C VAL A 93 -8.06 4.21 2.16
N GLY A 94 -8.80 3.83 1.13
CA GLY A 94 -10.25 3.83 1.19
C GLY A 94 -10.76 2.66 2.02
N ARG A 95 -11.71 2.92 2.91
CA ARG A 95 -12.23 1.92 3.83
C ARG A 95 -13.75 1.84 3.70
N TRP A 96 -14.25 0.64 3.48
CA TRP A 96 -15.69 0.36 3.38
C TRP A 96 -16.08 -0.65 4.46
N PRO A 97 -16.40 -0.18 5.68
CA PRO A 97 -16.64 -1.09 6.81
C PRO A 97 -18.03 -1.75 6.80
N VAL A 98 -18.96 -1.21 6.02
CA VAL A 98 -20.34 -1.71 6.00
C VAL A 98 -20.84 -1.86 4.56
N PRO A 99 -21.66 -2.87 4.26
CA PRO A 99 -22.06 -3.96 5.15
C PRO A 99 -20.90 -4.90 5.49
N THR A 100 -20.96 -5.51 6.66
CA THR A 100 -19.84 -6.33 7.19
C THR A 100 -19.46 -7.48 6.26
N SER A 101 -20.44 -8.05 5.56
CA SER A 101 -20.19 -9.19 4.67
C SER A 101 -19.33 -8.86 3.46
N ILE A 102 -19.28 -7.58 3.07
CA ILE A 102 -18.48 -7.12 1.92
C ILE A 102 -17.53 -5.98 2.29
N ARG A 103 -17.29 -5.80 3.60
CA ARG A 103 -16.31 -4.79 4.03
C ARG A 103 -14.96 -5.05 3.37
N HIS A 104 -14.26 -3.99 3.02
CA HIS A 104 -12.96 -4.12 2.36
C HIS A 104 -12.21 -2.79 2.40
N ILE A 105 -10.96 -2.83 1.97
CA ILE A 105 -10.16 -1.62 1.74
C ILE A 105 -9.73 -1.57 0.28
N GLN A 106 -9.47 -0.36 -0.19
CA GLN A 106 -8.84 -0.12 -1.49
C GLN A 106 -7.76 0.94 -1.33
N ALA A 107 -6.67 0.76 -2.05
CA ALA A 107 -5.59 1.74 -2.04
C ALA A 107 -4.93 1.78 -3.41
N GLN A 108 -4.51 2.96 -3.82
CA GLN A 108 -3.63 3.11 -4.99
C GLN A 108 -2.19 3.16 -4.51
N LEU A 109 -1.33 2.49 -5.24
CA LEU A 109 0.07 2.32 -4.87
C LEU A 109 0.97 2.68 -6.04
N LYS A 110 2.19 3.08 -5.74
CA LYS A 110 3.26 3.23 -6.72
C LYS A 110 4.54 2.67 -6.15
N GLU A 111 5.45 2.32 -7.04
CA GLU A 111 6.76 1.82 -6.60
C GLU A 111 7.54 2.93 -5.93
N VAL A 112 8.21 2.58 -4.84
CA VAL A 112 9.07 3.52 -4.11
C VAL A 112 10.32 3.80 -4.93
N ASP A 113 10.68 5.06 -5.04
CA ASP A 113 11.88 5.50 -5.75
C ASP A 113 13.16 5.15 -4.99
#